data_33e2e1a61ad7dad8bc42ea909371d47e
#
_entry.id   33e2e1a61ad7dad8bc42ea909371d47e
#
_cell.length_a   1.000
_cell.length_b   1.000
_cell.length_c   1.000
_cell.angle_alpha   90.00
_cell.angle_beta   90.00
_cell.angle_gamma   90.00
#
_symmetry.space_group_name_H-M   'P 1'
#
loop_
_entity.id
_entity.type
_entity.pdbx_description
1 polymer ?
#
loop_
_entity_poly.entity_id
_entity_poly.type
_entity_poly.pdbx_seq_one_letter_code
_entity_poly.pdbx_strand_id
1 'polypeptide(L)'
;DSIFTIDNCIDTLVCSDTLATGNSLGSFQSTIENLNDGNKYYAKAYAINKKGIGYGDVVSFSTVAITIPQVTTTQISEISTVSAYSGGNVISDGNGTVTDKGICWNTTGNPTLIDNIGYTTNGQGVGEYSSMLYGLSENTKYYVCAYAINEKGTSYGQVLEFTSLEIGLPVITTTDVTDITLTSAVSGGNITDDGNGTIIARGVCWSISNNPTLQNNDGYTLDGTGVGTYSSNLTGLTNNTEYFVRAYATNIKGTSYGNQISFNTLANPVIPTLTTIEVTSITQTTANSGGNITSDGGADVTSRGVCWSSTSILPEIDDPHTTDGTGVGSYSSLLTNLDPNTLYYLRAYATN
;
A
#
# COMPACT_ATOMS: atom_id res chain seq x y z
N ASP A 1 47.98 68.50 19.55
CA ASP A 1 47.40 67.17 19.42
C ASP A 1 45.89 67.33 19.55
N SER A 2 45.15 67.04 18.48
CA SER A 2 43.70 67.15 18.43
C SER A 2 43.15 65.74 18.57
N ILE A 3 42.37 65.50 19.63
CA ILE A 3 41.68 64.25 19.83
C ILE A 3 40.23 64.47 19.38
N PHE A 4 39.70 63.60 18.52
CA PHE A 4 38.34 63.65 18.01
C PHE A 4 37.53 62.54 18.71
N THR A 5 36.34 62.84 19.22
CA THR A 5 35.46 61.89 19.89
C THR A 5 34.01 62.11 19.47
N ILE A 6 33.23 61.07 19.52
CA ILE A 6 31.79 61.09 19.34
C ILE A 6 31.14 60.81 20.71
N ASP A 7 30.22 61.67 21.12
CA ASP A 7 29.43 61.47 22.33
C ASP A 7 28.13 60.79 22.06
N ASN A 8 27.85 59.71 22.77
CA ASN A 8 26.59 58.98 22.76
C ASN A 8 25.70 59.50 23.91
N CYS A 9 24.79 60.45 23.63
CA CYS A 9 23.91 61.03 24.66
C CYS A 9 22.47 60.64 24.37
N ILE A 10 21.86 59.85 25.28
CA ILE A 10 20.42 59.63 25.37
C ILE A 10 19.89 60.58 26.43
N ASP A 11 18.97 61.46 26.07
CA ASP A 11 18.19 62.37 26.87
C ASP A 11 18.74 62.71 28.26
N THR A 12 19.10 64.02 28.44
CA THR A 12 19.63 64.66 29.63
C THR A 12 21.15 64.55 29.96
N LEU A 13 21.91 65.51 29.46
CA LEU A 13 23.10 66.15 30.11
C LEU A 13 24.35 65.31 30.46
N VAL A 14 24.45 64.04 30.12
CA VAL A 14 25.70 63.28 30.36
C VAL A 14 26.11 62.54 29.08
N CYS A 15 27.28 62.85 28.54
CA CYS A 15 27.91 62.08 27.49
C CYS A 15 28.42 60.76 28.06
N SER A 16 27.94 59.63 27.52
CA SER A 16 28.25 58.31 28.04
C SER A 16 29.47 57.64 27.39
N ASP A 17 29.75 57.93 26.14
CA ASP A 17 30.88 57.30 25.39
C ASP A 17 31.58 58.27 24.47
N THR A 18 32.91 58.25 24.47
CA THR A 18 33.76 59.03 23.58
C THR A 18 34.72 58.17 22.81
N LEU A 19 34.73 58.31 21.49
CA LEU A 19 35.64 57.60 20.58
C LEU A 19 36.71 58.57 20.05
N ALA A 20 37.98 58.32 20.34
CA ALA A 20 39.09 59.11 19.83
C ALA A 20 39.64 58.45 18.51
N THR A 21 39.70 59.23 17.43
CA THR A 21 40.05 58.71 16.10
C THR A 21 41.33 59.25 15.49
N GLY A 22 42.07 60.10 16.14
CA GLY A 22 43.36 60.63 15.63
C GLY A 22 43.74 62.09 16.05
N ASN A 23 44.92 62.58 15.60
CA ASN A 23 45.49 63.79 16.06
C ASN A 23 45.82 64.78 14.89
N SER A 24 45.17 64.73 13.76
CA SER A 24 45.41 65.55 12.62
C SER A 24 44.16 66.28 12.09
N LEU A 25 44.40 67.35 11.31
CA LEU A 25 43.35 68.07 10.59
C LEU A 25 42.86 67.19 9.39
N GLY A 26 41.54 67.19 9.14
CA GLY A 26 40.95 66.52 7.99
C GLY A 26 39.61 65.80 8.38
N SER A 27 39.05 65.08 7.41
CA SER A 27 37.86 64.25 7.64
C SER A 27 38.27 62.96 8.32
N PHE A 28 37.39 62.47 9.21
CA PHE A 28 37.56 61.23 9.91
C PHE A 28 36.23 60.48 9.94
N GLN A 29 36.28 59.14 10.13
CA GLN A 29 35.14 58.26 10.31
C GLN A 29 35.32 57.47 11.60
N SER A 30 34.19 57.24 12.31
CA SER A 30 34.16 56.40 13.49
C SER A 30 32.95 55.46 13.43
N THR A 31 33.17 54.25 13.87
CA THR A 31 32.09 53.27 14.05
C THR A 31 31.58 53.37 15.51
N ILE A 32 30.30 53.55 15.67
CA ILE A 32 29.63 53.49 16.97
C ILE A 32 29.07 52.12 17.17
N GLU A 33 29.49 51.43 18.21
CA GLU A 33 29.11 50.05 18.52
C GLU A 33 28.31 49.98 19.80
N ASN A 34 27.73 48.79 20.08
CA ASN A 34 26.95 48.47 21.28
C ASN A 34 25.70 49.39 21.48
N LEU A 35 25.09 49.77 20.37
CA LEU A 35 23.84 50.50 20.38
C LEU A 35 22.66 49.56 20.63
N ASN A 36 21.67 50.01 21.39
CA ASN A 36 20.42 49.30 21.57
C ASN A 36 19.53 49.44 20.34
N ASP A 37 18.79 48.40 19.99
CA ASP A 37 17.84 48.38 18.88
C ASP A 37 16.68 49.35 19.09
N GLY A 38 16.18 49.96 18.01
CA GLY A 38 15.03 50.85 17.98
C GLY A 38 15.19 52.18 18.74
N ASN A 39 16.40 52.52 19.18
CA ASN A 39 16.67 53.74 19.91
C ASN A 39 17.13 54.90 19.01
N LYS A 40 16.75 56.10 19.41
CA LYS A 40 17.26 57.33 18.76
C LYS A 40 18.52 57.78 19.46
N TYR A 41 19.58 58.03 18.73
CA TYR A 41 20.86 58.50 19.21
C TYR A 41 21.18 59.85 18.62
N TYR A 42 21.95 60.62 19.38
CA TYR A 42 22.48 61.90 18.97
C TYR A 42 24.01 61.83 19.00
N ALA A 43 24.65 62.31 17.96
CA ALA A 43 26.09 62.31 17.86
C ALA A 43 26.56 63.69 17.45
N LYS A 44 27.74 64.12 17.93
CA LYS A 44 28.43 65.31 17.49
C LYS A 44 29.94 65.05 17.46
N ALA A 45 30.59 65.57 16.43
CA ALA A 45 32.05 65.56 16.34
C ALA A 45 32.63 66.57 17.32
N TYR A 46 33.81 66.29 17.86
CA TYR A 46 34.60 67.29 18.62
C TYR A 46 36.09 67.23 18.30
N ALA A 47 36.78 68.33 18.56
CA ALA A 47 38.23 68.41 18.45
C ALA A 47 38.80 69.13 19.68
N ILE A 48 39.93 68.63 20.21
CA ILE A 48 40.60 69.22 21.36
C ILE A 48 41.93 69.75 20.98
N ASN A 49 42.22 70.96 21.43
CA ASN A 49 43.55 71.55 21.35
C ASN A 49 43.98 72.17 22.68
N LYS A 50 45.16 72.80 22.77
CA LYS A 50 45.66 73.40 23.98
C LYS A 50 44.83 74.57 24.55
N LYS A 51 43.83 75.03 23.80
CA LYS A 51 42.92 76.11 24.21
C LYS A 51 41.56 75.64 24.67
N GLY A 52 41.20 74.38 24.35
CA GLY A 52 39.90 73.81 24.72
C GLY A 52 39.27 72.85 23.71
N ILE A 53 37.99 72.54 23.89
CA ILE A 53 37.22 71.63 23.04
C ILE A 53 36.34 72.46 22.09
N GLY A 54 36.35 72.14 20.80
CA GLY A 54 35.41 72.62 19.78
C GLY A 54 34.45 71.47 19.42
N TYR A 55 33.20 71.80 19.25
CA TYR A 55 32.15 70.82 18.87
C TYR A 55 31.56 71.18 17.52
N GLY A 56 31.27 70.16 16.69
CA GLY A 56 30.47 70.30 15.51
C GLY A 56 28.99 70.32 15.78
N ASP A 57 28.18 70.32 14.72
CA ASP A 57 26.70 70.22 14.84
C ASP A 57 26.26 68.84 15.33
N VAL A 58 25.14 68.83 16.02
CA VAL A 58 24.50 67.59 16.49
C VAL A 58 23.75 66.93 15.30
N VAL A 59 24.05 65.69 15.03
CA VAL A 59 23.27 64.86 14.12
C VAL A 59 22.50 63.80 14.91
N SER A 60 21.37 63.35 14.38
CA SER A 60 20.61 62.25 15.02
C SER A 60 20.34 61.17 14.03
N PHE A 61 20.34 59.95 14.50
CA PHE A 61 19.96 58.74 13.77
C PHE A 61 19.21 57.79 14.69
N SER A 62 18.50 56.82 14.15
CA SER A 62 17.87 55.76 14.92
C SER A 62 18.41 54.42 14.46
N THR A 63 18.66 53.54 15.40
CA THR A 63 18.92 52.14 15.10
C THR A 63 17.63 51.50 14.63
N VAL A 64 17.74 50.47 13.83
CA VAL A 64 16.60 49.68 13.36
C VAL A 64 16.07 48.84 14.55
N ALA A 65 14.76 48.85 14.77
CA ALA A 65 14.14 48.03 15.77
C ALA A 65 14.11 46.58 15.34
N ILE A 66 14.52 45.71 16.24
CA ILE A 66 14.30 44.26 16.06
C ILE A 66 12.90 43.92 16.50
N THR A 67 12.17 43.21 15.68
CA THR A 67 10.84 42.64 15.94
C THR A 67 10.88 41.12 15.88
N ILE A 68 9.82 40.45 16.34
CA ILE A 68 9.70 39.01 16.13
C ILE A 68 9.63 38.70 14.64
N PRO A 69 10.06 37.51 14.19
CA PRO A 69 9.96 37.08 12.78
C PRO A 69 8.52 37.06 12.26
N GLN A 70 8.35 37.09 10.93
CA GLN A 70 7.06 36.81 10.30
C GLN A 70 7.12 35.44 9.63
N VAL A 71 6.20 34.54 10.00
CA VAL A 71 6.15 33.17 9.47
C VAL A 71 4.73 32.79 9.09
N THR A 72 4.59 32.02 8.02
CA THR A 72 3.33 31.42 7.57
C THR A 72 3.44 29.90 7.64
N THR A 73 2.31 29.23 7.93
CA THR A 73 2.22 27.76 7.91
C THR A 73 1.88 27.27 6.52
N THR A 74 2.61 26.27 6.02
CA THR A 74 2.35 25.59 4.74
C THR A 74 1.21 24.59 4.88
N GLN A 75 0.38 24.45 3.83
CA GLN A 75 -0.72 23.51 3.78
C GLN A 75 -0.26 22.08 4.10
N ILE A 76 -1.15 21.33 4.77
CA ILE A 76 -0.90 19.95 5.15
C ILE A 76 -1.09 19.05 3.94
N SER A 77 -0.20 18.09 3.77
CA SER A 77 -0.19 17.11 2.67
C SER A 77 0.23 15.72 3.17
N GLU A 78 0.09 14.72 2.30
CA GLU A 78 0.51 13.33 2.54
C GLU A 78 0.06 12.80 3.91
N ILE A 79 -1.20 13.06 4.24
CA ILE A 79 -1.77 12.60 5.51
C ILE A 79 -1.85 11.08 5.48
N SER A 80 -1.30 10.44 6.52
CA SER A 80 -1.38 9.00 6.77
C SER A 80 -2.03 8.73 8.15
N THR A 81 -2.00 7.49 8.57
CA THR A 81 -2.47 7.08 9.91
C THR A 81 -1.52 7.50 11.03
N VAL A 82 -0.23 7.74 10.73
CA VAL A 82 0.84 7.96 11.71
C VAL A 82 1.71 9.18 11.41
N SER A 83 1.52 9.84 10.25
CA SER A 83 2.33 10.98 9.81
C SER A 83 1.56 11.91 8.88
N ALA A 84 2.07 13.13 8.71
CA ALA A 84 1.64 14.09 7.70
C ALA A 84 2.82 15.02 7.36
N TYR A 85 2.74 15.74 6.25
CA TYR A 85 3.69 16.80 5.90
C TYR A 85 3.04 18.17 6.03
N SER A 86 3.82 19.13 6.50
CA SER A 86 3.53 20.56 6.51
C SER A 86 4.85 21.32 6.39
N GLY A 87 4.94 22.53 6.89
CA GLY A 87 6.12 23.36 6.88
C GLY A 87 5.79 24.81 7.17
N GLY A 88 6.66 25.70 6.72
CA GLY A 88 6.44 27.12 6.86
C GLY A 88 7.31 27.94 5.91
N ASN A 89 7.00 29.24 5.85
CA ASN A 89 7.83 30.21 5.19
C ASN A 89 8.10 31.38 6.13
N VAL A 90 9.37 31.56 6.50
CA VAL A 90 9.79 32.76 7.25
C VAL A 90 9.96 33.90 6.24
N ILE A 91 8.98 34.81 6.23
CA ILE A 91 8.89 35.92 5.28
C ILE A 91 9.87 37.04 5.66
N SER A 92 10.04 37.27 6.97
CA SER A 92 10.93 38.31 7.52
C SER A 92 11.58 37.83 8.82
N ASP A 93 12.86 38.16 8.99
CA ASP A 93 13.63 37.96 10.22
C ASP A 93 13.32 38.98 11.31
N GLY A 94 12.54 40.02 10.98
CA GLY A 94 12.24 41.13 11.89
C GLY A 94 13.47 42.03 12.16
N ASN A 95 14.43 42.11 11.26
CA ASN A 95 15.74 42.76 11.41
C ASN A 95 16.64 42.12 12.47
N GLY A 96 16.33 40.84 12.86
CA GLY A 96 17.12 40.06 13.79
C GLY A 96 17.71 38.82 13.13
N THR A 97 18.27 37.93 13.93
CA THR A 97 18.78 36.65 13.40
C THR A 97 17.79 35.52 13.73
N VAL A 98 17.20 34.91 12.71
CA VAL A 98 16.37 33.72 12.93
C VAL A 98 17.28 32.56 13.31
N THR A 99 17.23 32.16 14.58
CA THR A 99 18.06 31.12 15.19
C THR A 99 17.48 29.73 15.11
N ASP A 100 16.15 29.63 14.98
CA ASP A 100 15.46 28.36 14.80
C ASP A 100 14.10 28.56 14.10
N LYS A 101 13.67 27.57 13.34
CA LYS A 101 12.34 27.49 12.72
C LYS A 101 11.89 26.05 12.58
N GLY A 102 10.58 25.83 12.57
CA GLY A 102 9.99 24.49 12.46
C GLY A 102 8.48 24.54 12.52
N ILE A 103 7.88 23.40 12.79
CA ILE A 103 6.46 23.27 13.06
C ILE A 103 6.24 22.69 14.45
N CYS A 104 5.12 22.99 15.07
CA CYS A 104 4.64 22.32 16.29
C CYS A 104 3.18 21.93 16.12
N TRP A 105 2.78 20.85 16.81
CA TRP A 105 1.40 20.32 16.70
C TRP A 105 0.89 19.81 18.05
N ASN A 106 -0.44 19.84 18.20
CA ASN A 106 -1.16 19.24 19.32
C ASN A 106 -2.56 18.77 18.90
N THR A 107 -3.33 18.25 19.87
CA THR A 107 -4.74 17.83 19.68
C THR A 107 -5.74 18.76 20.35
N THR A 108 -5.28 19.82 21.03
CA THR A 108 -6.10 20.71 21.88
C THR A 108 -6.44 22.05 21.23
N GLY A 109 -5.78 22.42 20.15
CA GLY A 109 -5.87 23.73 19.47
C GLY A 109 -4.55 24.49 19.58
N ASN A 110 -4.40 25.65 19.03
CA ASN A 110 -3.28 26.61 19.12
C ASN A 110 -1.92 26.05 19.63
N PRO A 111 -1.25 25.16 18.89
CA PRO A 111 0.02 24.58 19.31
C PRO A 111 1.11 25.65 19.45
N THR A 112 1.96 25.49 20.45
CA THR A 112 3.15 26.32 20.69
C THR A 112 4.33 25.44 21.07
N LEU A 113 5.54 25.99 21.16
CA LEU A 113 6.71 25.25 21.65
C LEU A 113 6.62 24.82 23.11
N ILE A 114 5.66 25.39 23.89
CA ILE A 114 5.39 25.02 25.27
C ILE A 114 4.20 24.05 25.37
N ASP A 115 3.17 24.27 24.53
CA ASP A 115 1.97 23.43 24.46
C ASP A 115 1.92 22.68 23.13
N ASN A 116 2.58 21.55 23.09
CA ASN A 116 2.64 20.66 21.92
C ASN A 116 2.81 19.20 22.35
N ILE A 117 2.50 18.30 21.45
CA ILE A 117 2.80 16.86 21.55
C ILE A 117 3.95 16.46 20.62
N GLY A 118 4.41 17.39 19.79
CA GLY A 118 5.56 17.24 18.93
C GLY A 118 5.90 18.54 18.23
N TYR A 119 7.17 18.69 17.90
CA TYR A 119 7.69 19.78 17.10
C TYR A 119 8.90 19.34 16.28
N THR A 120 9.24 20.11 15.27
CA THR A 120 10.46 19.91 14.45
C THR A 120 11.36 21.14 14.52
N THR A 121 12.64 20.92 14.27
CA THR A 121 13.64 21.97 14.07
C THR A 121 14.16 21.87 12.63
N ASN A 122 13.98 22.94 11.84
CA ASN A 122 14.28 22.99 10.41
C ASN A 122 15.39 24.00 10.07
N GLY A 123 16.26 24.29 11.03
CA GLY A 123 17.42 25.17 10.88
C GLY A 123 17.11 26.64 11.09
N GLN A 124 17.89 27.50 10.44
CA GLN A 124 17.97 28.94 10.71
C GLN A 124 17.60 29.76 9.46
N GLY A 125 17.45 31.08 9.63
CA GLY A 125 17.27 32.05 8.57
C GLY A 125 15.87 32.07 7.95
N VAL A 126 15.67 32.98 7.00
CA VAL A 126 14.41 33.17 6.25
C VAL A 126 14.19 32.11 5.18
N GLY A 127 12.95 32.08 4.62
CA GLY A 127 12.58 31.23 3.49
C GLY A 127 11.75 30.02 3.88
N GLU A 128 11.37 29.27 2.84
CA GLU A 128 10.50 28.10 2.94
C GLU A 128 11.24 26.89 3.53
N TYR A 129 10.47 26.02 4.19
CA TYR A 129 10.92 24.73 4.69
C TYR A 129 9.76 23.74 4.77
N SER A 130 10.08 22.46 4.66
CA SER A 130 9.13 21.35 4.79
C SER A 130 9.49 20.51 6.02
N SER A 131 8.48 19.98 6.66
CA SER A 131 8.59 19.16 7.86
C SER A 131 7.60 18.02 7.85
N MET A 132 8.01 16.89 8.40
CA MET A 132 7.14 15.77 8.65
C MET A 132 6.69 15.74 10.11
N LEU A 133 5.37 15.73 10.32
CA LEU A 133 4.76 15.36 11.58
C LEU A 133 4.80 13.84 11.70
N TYR A 134 5.18 13.30 12.84
CA TYR A 134 5.29 11.88 13.10
C TYR A 134 4.73 11.50 14.47
N GLY A 135 4.50 10.19 14.67
CA GLY A 135 3.93 9.69 15.92
C GLY A 135 2.46 10.06 16.10
N LEU A 136 1.72 10.25 14.99
CA LEU A 136 0.30 10.52 15.04
C LEU A 136 -0.47 9.24 15.39
N SER A 137 -1.63 9.39 16.04
CA SER A 137 -2.62 8.34 16.25
C SER A 137 -3.63 8.35 15.11
N GLU A 138 -4.14 7.19 14.72
CA GLU A 138 -5.18 7.07 13.69
C GLU A 138 -6.46 7.84 14.08
N ASN A 139 -7.21 8.29 13.09
CA ASN A 139 -8.51 8.95 13.21
C ASN A 139 -8.52 10.05 14.27
N THR A 140 -7.44 10.81 14.37
CA THR A 140 -7.24 11.83 15.41
C THR A 140 -7.08 13.20 14.76
N LYS A 141 -7.81 14.19 15.31
CA LYS A 141 -7.73 15.59 14.87
C LYS A 141 -6.50 16.25 15.47
N TYR A 142 -5.71 16.90 14.61
CA TYR A 142 -4.50 17.64 14.96
C TYR A 142 -4.60 19.09 14.50
N TYR A 143 -3.91 19.94 15.26
CA TYR A 143 -3.65 21.32 14.94
C TYR A 143 -2.16 21.50 14.77
N VAL A 144 -1.72 22.24 13.75
CA VAL A 144 -0.32 22.47 13.43
C VAL A 144 -0.09 23.92 13.07
N CYS A 145 1.03 24.48 13.49
CA CYS A 145 1.51 25.77 13.02
C CYS A 145 3.03 25.80 12.87
N ALA A 146 3.50 26.62 11.96
CA ALA A 146 4.90 26.96 11.82
C ALA A 146 5.33 27.90 12.95
N TYR A 147 6.61 27.87 13.33
CA TYR A 147 7.22 28.82 14.23
C TYR A 147 8.56 29.32 13.71
N ALA A 148 8.97 30.50 14.15
CA ALA A 148 10.31 31.04 13.94
C ALA A 148 10.74 31.85 15.18
N ILE A 149 12.03 31.77 15.54
CA ILE A 149 12.62 32.38 16.73
C ILE A 149 13.76 33.31 16.30
N ASN A 150 13.76 34.51 16.85
CA ASN A 150 14.93 35.37 16.87
C ASN A 150 15.19 35.87 18.30
N GLU A 151 16.18 36.76 18.51
CA GLU A 151 16.53 37.36 19.81
C GLU A 151 15.39 38.14 20.44
N LYS A 152 14.36 38.55 19.68
CA LYS A 152 13.19 39.26 20.21
C LYS A 152 12.09 38.37 20.72
N GLY A 153 12.05 37.11 20.23
CA GLY A 153 11.09 36.10 20.65
C GLY A 153 10.62 35.16 19.52
N THR A 154 9.59 34.41 19.84
CA THR A 154 8.98 33.42 18.93
C THR A 154 7.74 33.99 18.27
N SER A 155 7.61 33.76 16.97
CA SER A 155 6.37 33.98 16.22
C SER A 155 5.80 32.65 15.75
N TYR A 156 4.49 32.63 15.54
CA TYR A 156 3.75 31.48 15.03
C TYR A 156 2.96 31.85 13.78
N GLY A 157 2.92 30.96 12.81
CA GLY A 157 2.07 31.07 11.64
C GLY A 157 0.60 30.75 11.97
N GLN A 158 -0.26 30.83 10.97
CA GLN A 158 -1.65 30.44 11.14
C GLN A 158 -1.76 28.98 11.56
N VAL A 159 -2.71 28.66 12.43
CA VAL A 159 -3.01 27.29 12.82
C VAL A 159 -3.83 26.63 11.72
N LEU A 160 -3.39 25.48 11.25
CA LEU A 160 -4.12 24.60 10.33
C LEU A 160 -4.58 23.37 11.08
N GLU A 161 -5.68 22.76 10.62
CA GLU A 161 -6.22 21.54 11.22
C GLU A 161 -6.33 20.43 10.19
N PHE A 162 -6.16 19.19 10.63
CA PHE A 162 -6.41 17.99 9.84
C PHE A 162 -6.76 16.81 10.73
N THR A 163 -7.30 15.76 10.13
CA THR A 163 -7.52 14.48 10.82
C THR A 163 -6.65 13.43 10.14
N SER A 164 -5.88 12.68 10.91
CA SER A 164 -5.11 11.53 10.43
C SER A 164 -6.04 10.44 9.91
N LEU A 165 -5.57 9.62 8.96
CA LEU A 165 -6.40 8.56 8.38
C LEU A 165 -6.76 7.51 9.43
N GLU A 166 -7.94 6.91 9.28
CA GLU A 166 -8.38 5.75 10.05
C GLU A 166 -7.86 4.47 9.38
N ILE A 167 -7.48 3.48 10.19
CA ILE A 167 -7.24 2.13 9.70
C ILE A 167 -8.59 1.42 9.63
N GLY A 168 -8.98 1.03 8.42
CA GLY A 168 -10.15 0.22 8.13
C GLY A 168 -9.79 -1.25 7.89
N LEU A 169 -10.79 -2.06 7.61
CA LEU A 169 -10.59 -3.43 7.13
C LEU A 169 -10.20 -3.43 5.64
N PRO A 170 -9.43 -4.43 5.18
CA PRO A 170 -9.11 -4.58 3.76
C PRO A 170 -10.34 -4.75 2.88
N VAL A 171 -10.29 -4.32 1.62
CA VAL A 171 -11.29 -4.62 0.58
C VAL A 171 -10.76 -5.71 -0.32
N ILE A 172 -11.46 -6.84 -0.39
CA ILE A 172 -11.04 -8.04 -1.11
C ILE A 172 -12.19 -8.71 -1.83
N THR A 173 -11.90 -9.30 -2.98
CA THR A 173 -12.79 -10.18 -3.75
C THR A 173 -12.17 -11.55 -3.91
N THR A 174 -12.99 -12.61 -3.97
CA THR A 174 -12.56 -13.97 -4.31
C THR A 174 -12.52 -14.11 -5.82
N THR A 175 -11.47 -14.70 -6.40
CA THR A 175 -11.39 -15.02 -7.82
C THR A 175 -12.05 -16.37 -8.11
N ASP A 176 -12.49 -16.55 -9.37
CA ASP A 176 -13.14 -17.78 -9.81
C ASP A 176 -12.28 -19.01 -9.54
N VAL A 177 -12.96 -20.17 -9.37
CA VAL A 177 -12.29 -21.45 -9.17
C VAL A 177 -12.01 -22.10 -10.51
N THR A 178 -10.78 -22.52 -10.73
CA THR A 178 -10.27 -23.16 -11.96
C THR A 178 -9.53 -24.47 -11.61
N ASP A 179 -9.08 -25.17 -12.63
CA ASP A 179 -8.25 -26.38 -12.53
C ASP A 179 -8.79 -27.41 -11.52
N ILE A 180 -10.11 -27.60 -11.54
CA ILE A 180 -10.80 -28.49 -10.61
C ILE A 180 -10.46 -29.94 -10.98
N THR A 181 -10.01 -30.70 -9.99
CA THR A 181 -9.70 -32.14 -10.10
C THR A 181 -10.53 -32.95 -9.11
N LEU A 182 -10.17 -34.19 -8.87
CA LEU A 182 -10.77 -35.04 -7.85
C LEU A 182 -10.48 -34.53 -6.43
N THR A 183 -9.29 -33.92 -6.19
CA THR A 183 -8.76 -33.65 -4.86
C THR A 183 -8.13 -32.27 -4.73
N SER A 184 -8.21 -31.45 -5.77
CA SER A 184 -7.62 -30.10 -5.78
C SER A 184 -8.41 -29.13 -6.66
N ALA A 185 -8.18 -27.85 -6.47
CA ALA A 185 -8.66 -26.77 -7.32
C ALA A 185 -7.72 -25.55 -7.16
N VAL A 186 -7.85 -24.57 -8.04
CA VAL A 186 -7.16 -23.29 -7.95
C VAL A 186 -8.20 -22.18 -7.76
N SER A 187 -7.93 -21.26 -6.84
CA SER A 187 -8.69 -20.02 -6.65
C SER A 187 -7.73 -18.90 -6.28
N GLY A 188 -8.19 -17.87 -5.61
CA GLY A 188 -7.34 -16.76 -5.17
C GLY A 188 -8.16 -15.55 -4.71
N GLY A 189 -7.53 -14.40 -4.70
CA GLY A 189 -8.19 -13.16 -4.35
C GLY A 189 -7.54 -11.94 -4.99
N ASN A 190 -8.28 -10.84 -4.96
CA ASN A 190 -7.78 -9.52 -5.34
C ASN A 190 -8.07 -8.53 -4.22
N ILE A 191 -7.02 -8.03 -3.60
CA ILE A 191 -7.07 -6.99 -2.56
C ILE A 191 -6.90 -5.64 -3.25
N THR A 192 -7.96 -4.84 -3.28
CA THR A 192 -7.98 -3.53 -3.94
C THR A 192 -7.65 -2.38 -3.00
N ASP A 193 -7.81 -2.58 -1.69
CA ASP A 193 -7.52 -1.58 -0.67
C ASP A 193 -7.05 -2.30 0.61
N ASP A 194 -5.97 -1.81 1.21
CA ASP A 194 -5.44 -2.33 2.48
C ASP A 194 -6.12 -1.72 3.71
N GLY A 195 -7.03 -0.77 3.51
CA GLY A 195 -7.70 -0.03 4.58
C GLY A 195 -6.77 0.91 5.34
N ASN A 196 -5.73 1.43 4.71
CA ASN A 196 -4.66 2.21 5.34
C ASN A 196 -3.84 1.43 6.39
N GLY A 197 -3.91 0.08 6.36
CA GLY A 197 -3.17 -0.80 7.25
C GLY A 197 -2.47 -1.92 6.48
N THR A 198 -1.18 -2.12 6.70
CA THR A 198 -0.39 -3.15 6.00
C THR A 198 -1.07 -4.51 6.06
N ILE A 199 -1.23 -5.17 4.91
CA ILE A 199 -1.70 -6.55 4.83
C ILE A 199 -0.61 -7.49 5.37
N ILE A 200 -0.88 -8.12 6.49
CA ILE A 200 0.04 -9.03 7.19
C ILE A 200 -0.17 -10.50 6.84
N ALA A 201 -1.36 -10.86 6.30
CA ALA A 201 -1.66 -12.20 5.79
C ALA A 201 -2.77 -12.13 4.75
N ARG A 202 -2.68 -13.00 3.73
CA ARG A 202 -3.72 -13.21 2.73
C ARG A 202 -3.72 -14.67 2.26
N GLY A 203 -4.84 -15.13 1.73
CA GLY A 203 -5.03 -16.48 1.22
C GLY A 203 -6.48 -16.76 0.90
N VAL A 204 -6.82 -18.04 0.76
CA VAL A 204 -8.19 -18.52 0.67
C VAL A 204 -8.48 -19.48 1.82
N CYS A 205 -9.73 -19.55 2.23
CA CYS A 205 -10.24 -20.61 3.11
C CYS A 205 -11.43 -21.29 2.44
N TRP A 206 -11.58 -22.61 2.66
CA TRP A 206 -12.65 -23.41 2.06
C TRP A 206 -13.28 -24.35 3.08
N SER A 207 -14.51 -24.72 2.84
CA SER A 207 -15.26 -25.70 3.64
C SER A 207 -16.40 -26.31 2.84
N ILE A 208 -16.87 -27.48 3.26
CA ILE A 208 -18.16 -28.04 2.82
C ILE A 208 -19.36 -27.29 3.40
N SER A 209 -19.13 -26.42 4.36
CA SER A 209 -20.15 -25.57 4.97
C SER A 209 -20.07 -24.14 4.40
N ASN A 210 -21.20 -23.49 4.27
CA ASN A 210 -21.32 -22.10 3.82
C ASN A 210 -20.52 -21.12 4.68
N ASN A 211 -20.02 -20.06 4.06
CA ASN A 211 -19.31 -18.95 4.68
C ASN A 211 -18.06 -19.36 5.47
N PRO A 212 -17.10 -20.05 4.82
CA PRO A 212 -15.84 -20.39 5.48
C PRO A 212 -15.11 -19.16 5.99
N THR A 213 -14.47 -19.31 7.14
CA THR A 213 -13.61 -18.30 7.78
C THR A 213 -12.34 -18.96 8.29
N LEU A 214 -11.34 -18.18 8.70
CA LEU A 214 -10.10 -18.72 9.29
C LEU A 214 -10.35 -19.51 10.58
N GLN A 215 -11.47 -19.26 11.28
CA GLN A 215 -11.86 -19.98 12.49
C GLN A 215 -12.75 -21.21 12.22
N ASN A 216 -13.41 -21.25 11.06
CA ASN A 216 -14.32 -22.32 10.67
C ASN A 216 -14.11 -22.65 9.19
N ASN A 217 -13.26 -23.64 8.93
CA ASN A 217 -12.89 -24.07 7.58
C ASN A 217 -12.40 -25.53 7.60
N ASP A 218 -12.35 -26.17 6.44
CA ASP A 218 -11.74 -27.49 6.23
C ASP A 218 -10.30 -27.37 5.72
N GLY A 219 -9.91 -26.16 5.29
CA GLY A 219 -8.56 -25.83 4.90
C GLY A 219 -8.42 -24.36 4.54
N TYR A 220 -7.19 -23.87 4.57
CA TYR A 220 -6.84 -22.52 4.16
C TYR A 220 -5.41 -22.45 3.62
N THR A 221 -5.09 -21.42 2.86
CA THR A 221 -3.73 -21.10 2.39
C THR A 221 -3.17 -19.87 3.09
N LEU A 222 -1.85 -19.71 3.03
CA LEU A 222 -1.11 -18.51 3.39
C LEU A 222 -0.28 -18.08 2.17
N ASP A 223 -0.75 -17.06 1.46
CA ASP A 223 -0.21 -16.64 0.16
C ASP A 223 0.56 -15.31 0.25
N GLY A 224 1.12 -15.02 1.42
CA GLY A 224 1.98 -13.87 1.66
C GLY A 224 1.25 -12.64 2.17
N THR A 225 1.73 -11.47 1.75
CA THR A 225 1.32 -10.15 2.24
C THR A 225 1.09 -9.19 1.07
N GLY A 226 0.61 -7.97 1.37
CA GLY A 226 0.44 -6.88 0.39
C GLY A 226 -0.86 -6.96 -0.40
N VAL A 227 -1.12 -5.89 -1.17
CA VAL A 227 -2.31 -5.72 -2.02
C VAL A 227 -2.15 -6.41 -3.38
N GLY A 228 -3.22 -6.42 -4.19
CA GLY A 228 -3.26 -6.97 -5.54
C GLY A 228 -3.77 -8.39 -5.61
N THR A 229 -3.67 -8.98 -6.80
CA THR A 229 -4.13 -10.34 -7.09
C THR A 229 -3.13 -11.40 -6.63
N TYR A 230 -3.65 -12.55 -6.25
CA TYR A 230 -2.85 -13.74 -5.92
C TYR A 230 -3.63 -15.00 -6.25
N SER A 231 -2.91 -16.11 -6.40
CA SER A 231 -3.46 -17.45 -6.68
C SER A 231 -3.15 -18.39 -5.53
N SER A 232 -4.08 -19.29 -5.25
CA SER A 232 -4.05 -20.25 -4.16
C SER A 232 -4.38 -21.64 -4.67
N ASN A 233 -3.61 -22.64 -4.25
CA ASN A 233 -3.90 -24.05 -4.54
C ASN A 233 -4.67 -24.66 -3.37
N LEU A 234 -5.90 -25.07 -3.64
CA LEU A 234 -6.72 -25.85 -2.70
C LEU A 234 -6.37 -27.33 -2.86
N THR A 235 -5.98 -27.98 -1.78
CA THR A 235 -5.55 -29.38 -1.78
C THR A 235 -6.24 -30.18 -0.68
N GLY A 236 -6.21 -31.52 -0.81
CA GLY A 236 -6.82 -32.41 0.19
C GLY A 236 -8.34 -32.43 0.12
N LEU A 237 -8.91 -32.06 -1.02
CA LEU A 237 -10.35 -32.09 -1.22
C LEU A 237 -10.84 -33.53 -1.37
N THR A 238 -12.10 -33.77 -1.03
CA THR A 238 -12.80 -35.03 -1.29
C THR A 238 -13.45 -34.97 -2.68
N ASN A 239 -13.36 -36.02 -3.44
CA ASN A 239 -14.00 -36.12 -4.75
C ASN A 239 -15.54 -36.07 -4.66
N ASN A 240 -16.18 -35.65 -5.76
CA ASN A 240 -17.64 -35.54 -5.88
C ASN A 240 -18.31 -34.79 -4.72
N THR A 241 -17.64 -33.68 -4.27
CA THR A 241 -18.06 -32.93 -3.09
C THR A 241 -18.16 -31.44 -3.43
N GLU A 242 -19.22 -30.81 -2.99
CA GLU A 242 -19.39 -29.36 -3.07
C GLU A 242 -18.56 -28.67 -1.98
N TYR A 243 -17.79 -27.68 -2.37
CA TYR A 243 -17.02 -26.79 -1.49
C TYR A 243 -17.40 -25.34 -1.69
N PHE A 244 -17.31 -24.58 -0.62
CA PHE A 244 -17.40 -23.12 -0.63
C PHE A 244 -16.02 -22.54 -0.33
N VAL A 245 -15.59 -21.54 -1.10
CA VAL A 245 -14.29 -20.87 -0.95
C VAL A 245 -14.48 -19.37 -0.81
N ARG A 246 -13.65 -18.75 0.02
CA ARG A 246 -13.55 -17.30 0.17
C ARG A 246 -12.08 -16.88 0.27
N ALA A 247 -11.71 -15.85 -0.46
CA ALA A 247 -10.46 -15.16 -0.22
C ALA A 247 -10.51 -14.40 1.12
N TYR A 248 -9.37 -14.25 1.78
CA TYR A 248 -9.25 -13.44 2.98
C TYR A 248 -8.01 -12.54 2.93
N ALA A 249 -8.08 -11.41 3.62
CA ALA A 249 -6.97 -10.50 3.88
C ALA A 249 -7.04 -9.98 5.31
N THR A 250 -5.91 -9.92 5.99
CA THR A 250 -5.78 -9.48 7.37
C THR A 250 -4.81 -8.31 7.45
N ASN A 251 -5.22 -7.23 8.09
CA ASN A 251 -4.37 -6.15 8.55
C ASN A 251 -4.46 -6.03 10.09
N ILE A 252 -3.87 -5.00 10.68
CA ILE A 252 -3.90 -4.78 12.13
C ILE A 252 -5.33 -4.55 12.68
N LYS A 253 -6.27 -4.06 11.83
CA LYS A 253 -7.68 -3.85 12.23
C LYS A 253 -8.46 -5.16 12.31
N GLY A 254 -8.12 -6.16 11.47
CA GLY A 254 -8.79 -7.44 11.44
C GLY A 254 -8.74 -8.11 10.07
N THR A 255 -9.59 -9.14 9.91
CA THR A 255 -9.69 -9.93 8.67
C THR A 255 -10.97 -9.61 7.91
N SER A 256 -10.82 -9.33 6.62
CA SER A 256 -11.91 -9.28 5.64
C SER A 256 -11.95 -10.55 4.82
N TYR A 257 -13.13 -10.86 4.31
CA TYR A 257 -13.39 -11.99 3.41
C TYR A 257 -14.05 -11.52 2.13
N GLY A 258 -13.62 -12.05 1.00
CA GLY A 258 -14.23 -11.85 -0.30
C GLY A 258 -15.62 -12.50 -0.40
N ASN A 259 -16.28 -12.34 -1.54
CA ASN A 259 -17.51 -13.05 -1.87
C ASN A 259 -17.27 -14.57 -1.82
N GLN A 260 -18.31 -15.32 -1.42
CA GLN A 260 -18.28 -16.77 -1.47
C GLN A 260 -18.50 -17.27 -2.90
N ILE A 261 -17.71 -18.27 -3.29
CA ILE A 261 -17.88 -19.05 -4.53
C ILE A 261 -18.05 -20.51 -4.14
N SER A 262 -18.96 -21.23 -4.82
CA SER A 262 -19.09 -22.68 -4.68
C SER A 262 -18.56 -23.39 -5.93
N PHE A 263 -18.04 -24.59 -5.74
CA PHE A 263 -17.60 -25.48 -6.82
C PHE A 263 -17.74 -26.95 -6.38
N ASN A 264 -17.81 -27.85 -7.36
CA ASN A 264 -17.80 -29.29 -7.12
C ASN A 264 -16.49 -29.87 -7.60
N THR A 265 -15.86 -30.72 -6.80
CA THR A 265 -14.75 -31.57 -7.25
C THR A 265 -15.25 -32.64 -8.23
N LEU A 266 -14.38 -33.13 -9.09
CA LEU A 266 -14.73 -34.19 -10.02
C LEU A 266 -15.10 -35.46 -9.29
N ALA A 267 -16.02 -36.25 -9.88
CA ALA A 267 -16.32 -37.60 -9.43
C ALA A 267 -15.29 -38.61 -9.92
N ASN A 268 -15.06 -39.70 -9.16
CA ASN A 268 -14.26 -40.80 -9.67
C ASN A 268 -14.87 -41.34 -10.97
N PRO A 269 -14.05 -41.59 -12.00
CA PRO A 269 -14.56 -42.26 -13.19
C PRO A 269 -15.19 -43.60 -12.88
N VAL A 270 -16.25 -43.90 -13.61
CA VAL A 270 -16.88 -45.21 -13.61
C VAL A 270 -16.77 -45.86 -15.01
N ILE A 271 -17.04 -47.15 -15.11
CA ILE A 271 -16.98 -47.83 -16.39
C ILE A 271 -17.92 -47.18 -17.43
N PRO A 272 -17.55 -47.16 -18.73
CA PRO A 272 -18.38 -46.62 -19.79
C PRO A 272 -19.73 -47.32 -19.91
N THR A 273 -20.77 -46.57 -20.31
CA THR A 273 -22.10 -47.14 -20.61
C THR A 273 -22.25 -47.25 -22.11
N LEU A 274 -22.64 -48.46 -22.58
CA LEU A 274 -22.75 -48.74 -23.99
C LEU A 274 -23.79 -49.79 -24.32
N THR A 275 -24.19 -49.87 -25.59
CA THR A 275 -25.09 -50.90 -26.15
C THR A 275 -24.39 -51.58 -27.30
N THR A 276 -24.68 -52.87 -27.53
CA THR A 276 -24.25 -53.63 -28.68
C THR A 276 -25.22 -53.42 -29.86
N ILE A 277 -24.70 -53.19 -31.07
CA ILE A 277 -25.49 -53.09 -32.30
C ILE A 277 -25.78 -54.47 -32.83
N GLU A 278 -26.98 -54.69 -33.41
CA GLU A 278 -27.40 -55.93 -34.01
C GLU A 278 -26.40 -56.42 -35.08
N VAL A 279 -26.25 -57.73 -35.20
CA VAL A 279 -25.36 -58.35 -36.18
C VAL A 279 -25.99 -58.30 -37.57
N THR A 280 -25.21 -57.91 -38.56
CA THR A 280 -25.62 -57.79 -39.95
C THR A 280 -24.56 -58.40 -40.90
N SER A 281 -24.86 -58.52 -42.19
CA SER A 281 -23.95 -58.96 -43.20
C SER A 281 -23.19 -60.24 -42.84
N ILE A 282 -23.92 -61.26 -42.33
CA ILE A 282 -23.35 -62.54 -41.94
C ILE A 282 -22.98 -63.31 -43.18
N THR A 283 -21.75 -63.81 -43.23
CA THR A 283 -21.21 -64.72 -44.28
C THR A 283 -20.74 -66.04 -43.65
N GLN A 284 -20.01 -66.87 -44.41
CA GLN A 284 -19.42 -68.07 -43.82
C GLN A 284 -18.34 -67.85 -42.79
N THR A 285 -17.61 -66.73 -42.91
CA THR A 285 -16.44 -66.45 -42.04
C THR A 285 -16.37 -65.03 -41.50
N THR A 286 -17.38 -64.20 -41.78
CA THR A 286 -17.43 -62.80 -41.31
C THR A 286 -18.82 -62.38 -40.88
N ALA A 287 -18.90 -61.34 -40.05
CA ALA A 287 -20.13 -60.65 -39.71
C ALA A 287 -19.83 -59.18 -39.34
N ASN A 288 -20.82 -58.32 -39.48
CA ASN A 288 -20.71 -56.93 -39.03
C ASN A 288 -21.55 -56.75 -37.77
N SER A 289 -21.00 -56.03 -36.81
CA SER A 289 -21.73 -55.52 -35.62
C SER A 289 -21.11 -54.15 -35.21
N GLY A 290 -21.16 -53.81 -33.93
CA GLY A 290 -20.61 -52.60 -33.40
C GLY A 290 -21.16 -52.28 -32.02
N GLY A 291 -20.95 -51.04 -31.61
CA GLY A 291 -21.47 -50.52 -30.34
C GLY A 291 -21.83 -49.05 -30.41
N ASN A 292 -22.61 -48.63 -29.43
CA ASN A 292 -22.86 -47.21 -29.18
C ASN A 292 -22.55 -46.87 -27.73
N ILE A 293 -21.50 -46.11 -27.52
CA ILE A 293 -21.08 -45.66 -26.19
C ILE A 293 -21.83 -44.37 -25.88
N THR A 294 -22.70 -44.40 -24.90
CA THR A 294 -23.57 -43.28 -24.51
C THR A 294 -22.96 -42.42 -23.40
N SER A 295 -22.00 -42.98 -22.63
CA SER A 295 -21.23 -42.26 -21.60
C SER A 295 -19.84 -42.85 -21.48
N ASP A 296 -18.83 -42.00 -21.38
CA ASP A 296 -17.44 -42.38 -21.10
C ASP A 296 -17.20 -42.74 -19.63
N GLY A 297 -18.19 -42.47 -18.75
CA GLY A 297 -18.07 -42.69 -17.30
C GLY A 297 -17.23 -41.64 -16.57
N GLY A 298 -16.89 -40.51 -17.22
CA GLY A 298 -16.10 -39.42 -16.64
C GLY A 298 -14.59 -39.53 -16.87
N ALA A 299 -14.16 -40.43 -17.76
CA ALA A 299 -12.80 -40.50 -18.28
C ALA A 299 -12.82 -40.91 -19.79
N ASP A 300 -11.85 -40.46 -20.52
CA ASP A 300 -11.76 -40.72 -21.96
C ASP A 300 -11.78 -42.21 -22.25
N VAL A 301 -12.61 -42.64 -23.22
CA VAL A 301 -12.62 -44.00 -23.72
C VAL A 301 -11.35 -44.21 -24.54
N THR A 302 -10.45 -45.02 -24.00
CA THR A 302 -9.13 -45.33 -24.60
C THR A 302 -9.14 -46.47 -25.56
N SER A 303 -10.12 -47.39 -25.51
CA SER A 303 -10.32 -48.48 -26.43
C SER A 303 -11.79 -48.89 -26.53
N ARG A 304 -12.23 -49.27 -27.73
CA ARG A 304 -13.59 -49.80 -27.99
C ARG A 304 -13.56 -50.82 -29.10
N GLY A 305 -14.56 -51.75 -29.07
CA GLY A 305 -14.69 -52.79 -30.04
C GLY A 305 -15.81 -53.76 -29.73
N VAL A 306 -15.79 -54.89 -30.39
CA VAL A 306 -16.70 -56.02 -30.15
C VAL A 306 -15.86 -57.26 -29.83
N CYS A 307 -16.20 -57.97 -28.78
CA CYS A 307 -15.64 -59.30 -28.46
C CYS A 307 -16.69 -60.38 -28.74
N TRP A 308 -16.24 -61.59 -29.15
CA TRP A 308 -17.13 -62.72 -29.51
C TRP A 308 -16.54 -64.04 -29.08
N SER A 309 -17.42 -65.02 -28.81
CA SER A 309 -17.04 -66.39 -28.44
C SER A 309 -18.06 -67.39 -28.93
N SER A 310 -17.62 -68.59 -29.29
CA SER A 310 -18.49 -69.72 -29.60
C SER A 310 -18.75 -70.62 -28.38
N THR A 311 -18.04 -70.36 -27.27
CA THR A 311 -18.09 -71.21 -26.08
C THR A 311 -18.63 -70.45 -24.86
N SER A 312 -18.50 -69.13 -24.81
CA SER A 312 -18.99 -68.26 -23.73
C SER A 312 -20.18 -67.43 -24.18
N ILE A 313 -21.23 -67.38 -23.41
CA ILE A 313 -22.42 -66.54 -23.64
C ILE A 313 -22.15 -65.07 -23.25
N LEU A 314 -21.06 -64.80 -22.49
CA LEU A 314 -20.60 -63.50 -22.08
C LEU A 314 -19.12 -63.35 -22.49
N PRO A 315 -18.82 -63.11 -23.78
CA PRO A 315 -17.44 -62.92 -24.24
C PRO A 315 -16.81 -61.69 -23.57
N GLU A 316 -15.50 -61.80 -23.29
CA GLU A 316 -14.70 -60.75 -22.69
C GLU A 316 -13.53 -60.32 -23.59
N ILE A 317 -12.73 -59.33 -23.21
CA ILE A 317 -11.68 -58.80 -24.02
C ILE A 317 -10.52 -59.80 -24.24
N ASP A 318 -10.45 -60.86 -23.45
CA ASP A 318 -9.54 -62.00 -23.59
C ASP A 318 -9.98 -62.99 -24.71
N ASP A 319 -11.24 -62.89 -25.12
CA ASP A 319 -11.75 -63.61 -26.30
C ASP A 319 -11.34 -62.88 -27.58
N PRO A 320 -11.52 -63.47 -28.79
CA PRO A 320 -11.41 -62.75 -30.04
C PRO A 320 -12.20 -61.45 -30.00
N HIS A 321 -11.55 -60.35 -30.42
CA HIS A 321 -12.14 -59.02 -30.40
C HIS A 321 -11.61 -58.10 -31.49
N THR A 322 -12.33 -57.04 -31.78
CA THR A 322 -11.86 -55.90 -32.59
C THR A 322 -11.36 -54.76 -31.72
N THR A 323 -10.54 -53.89 -32.31
CA THR A 323 -10.21 -52.58 -31.72
C THR A 323 -10.59 -51.50 -32.74
N ASP A 324 -11.67 -50.77 -32.44
CA ASP A 324 -12.33 -49.87 -33.40
C ASP A 324 -12.15 -48.37 -32.99
N GLY A 325 -11.03 -48.06 -32.34
CA GLY A 325 -10.63 -46.71 -32.00
C GLY A 325 -10.98 -46.31 -30.56
N THR A 326 -11.21 -45.02 -30.37
CA THR A 326 -11.37 -44.36 -29.05
C THR A 326 -12.61 -43.47 -29.04
N GLY A 327 -12.98 -42.92 -27.84
CA GLY A 327 -14.04 -41.94 -27.69
C GLY A 327 -15.46 -42.53 -27.66
N VAL A 328 -16.44 -41.68 -27.42
CA VAL A 328 -17.87 -42.02 -27.32
C VAL A 328 -18.55 -42.08 -28.69
N GLY A 329 -19.82 -42.50 -28.70
CA GLY A 329 -20.65 -42.58 -29.90
C GLY A 329 -20.69 -43.98 -30.55
N SER A 330 -21.33 -44.05 -31.72
CA SER A 330 -21.52 -45.30 -32.47
C SER A 330 -20.26 -45.66 -33.27
N TYR A 331 -19.97 -46.93 -33.34
CA TYR A 331 -18.90 -47.49 -34.17
C TYR A 331 -19.33 -48.85 -34.78
N SER A 332 -18.63 -49.23 -35.83
CA SER A 332 -18.87 -50.46 -36.55
C SER A 332 -17.63 -51.38 -36.49
N SER A 333 -17.85 -52.65 -36.29
CA SER A 333 -16.86 -53.69 -36.15
C SER A 333 -17.07 -54.79 -37.22
N LEU A 334 -15.99 -55.19 -37.89
CA LEU A 334 -16.00 -56.35 -38.76
C LEU A 334 -15.38 -57.55 -38.04
N LEU A 335 -16.21 -58.54 -37.71
CA LEU A 335 -15.79 -59.81 -37.16
C LEU A 335 -15.23 -60.68 -38.30
N THR A 336 -14.08 -61.28 -38.11
CA THR A 336 -13.39 -62.14 -39.16
C THR A 336 -12.98 -63.47 -38.54
N ASN A 337 -12.62 -64.42 -39.37
CA ASN A 337 -12.16 -65.76 -38.96
C ASN A 337 -13.22 -66.52 -38.15
N LEU A 338 -14.47 -66.35 -38.50
CA LEU A 338 -15.55 -67.17 -37.97
C LEU A 338 -15.61 -68.54 -38.60
N ASP A 339 -15.99 -69.56 -37.81
CA ASP A 339 -16.23 -70.91 -38.34
C ASP A 339 -17.61 -71.03 -38.99
N PRO A 340 -17.76 -71.62 -40.14
CA PRO A 340 -19.08 -71.84 -40.77
C PRO A 340 -20.01 -72.66 -39.92
N ASN A 341 -21.31 -72.37 -39.98
CA ASN A 341 -22.39 -73.05 -39.23
C ASN A 341 -22.16 -73.11 -37.71
N THR A 342 -21.52 -72.09 -37.11
CA THR A 342 -21.20 -71.99 -35.68
C THR A 342 -21.97 -70.84 -35.07
N LEU A 343 -22.57 -71.09 -33.90
CA LEU A 343 -23.23 -70.05 -33.11
C LEU A 343 -22.18 -69.26 -32.33
N TYR A 344 -22.20 -67.93 -32.50
CA TYR A 344 -21.39 -67.02 -31.72
C TYR A 344 -22.25 -66.10 -30.85
N TYR A 345 -21.75 -65.82 -29.63
CA TYR A 345 -22.21 -64.75 -28.79
C TYR A 345 -21.25 -63.59 -28.92
N LEU A 346 -21.78 -62.39 -28.92
CA LEU A 346 -20.91 -61.18 -29.04
C LEU A 346 -21.48 -60.03 -28.15
N ARG A 347 -20.60 -59.17 -27.77
CA ARG A 347 -20.95 -57.89 -27.11
C ARG A 347 -19.93 -56.81 -27.42
N ALA A 348 -20.41 -55.58 -27.46
CA ALA A 348 -19.57 -54.42 -27.51
C ALA A 348 -18.84 -54.22 -26.19
N TYR A 349 -17.62 -53.65 -26.23
CA TYR A 349 -16.85 -53.24 -25.08
C TYR A 349 -16.30 -51.83 -25.23
N ALA A 350 -16.01 -51.15 -24.10
CA ALA A 350 -15.27 -49.92 -24.03
C ALA A 350 -14.46 -49.92 -22.75
N THR A 351 -13.24 -49.32 -22.83
CA THR A 351 -12.35 -49.13 -21.68
C THR A 351 -12.03 -47.64 -21.56
N ASN A 352 -12.08 -47.12 -20.37
CA ASN A 352 -11.70 -45.74 -20.07
C ASN A 352 -10.54 -45.68 -19.06
#